data_aa255e9c633a290f2c9d0b37c2bad622
#
_entry.id   aa255e9c633a290f2c9d0b37c2bad622
#
_cell.length_a   1.000
_cell.length_b   1.000
_cell.length_c   1.000
_cell.angle_alpha   90.00
_cell.angle_beta   90.00
_cell.angle_gamma   90.00
#
_symmetry.space_group_name_H-M   'P 1'
#
loop_
_entity.id
_entity.type
_entity.pdbx_description
1 polymer ?
#
loop_
_entity_poly.entity_id
_entity_poly.type
_entity_poly.pdbx_seq_one_letter_code
_entity_poly.pdbx_strand_id
1 'polypeptide(L)'
;MIDANVLVEALPYVKEYTNQIVVVKYGGNAMIDEQLKAAVIKDVTLLNLLGVHVVLVHGGGPEINEMLEKTNKESKFLNGLRITDDETMDIVQMVLCGKVNKNLVNLLDKGIGLSGVDGSLFEASCLDSDLVNVGKIEKVNPQIILDTFEKGYIPVVSSVAKAIDKQGTYNINADLAASELAIALHAKKLILLTDVKGLMKDPKDESTLMERVKVSQIPLLKKEKIITGGMIPKIECCVKACREGVESVNIQDGRVMHSLLVELLSNQGVGTLIE
;
A
#
# COMPACT_ATOMS: atom_id res chain seq x y z
N MET A 1 -25.32 -20.58 12.38
CA MET A 1 -25.21 -19.98 13.72
C MET A 1 -23.84 -19.37 13.78
N ILE A 2 -23.72 -18.08 14.11
CA ILE A 2 -22.39 -17.45 14.25
C ILE A 2 -21.78 -18.01 15.53
N ASP A 3 -20.54 -18.53 15.45
CA ASP A 3 -19.83 -18.98 16.64
C ASP A 3 -19.29 -17.76 17.40
N ALA A 4 -19.89 -17.45 18.54
CA ALA A 4 -19.49 -16.33 19.38
C ALA A 4 -18.05 -16.47 19.93
N ASN A 5 -17.50 -17.70 19.96
CA ASN A 5 -16.11 -17.93 20.39
C ASN A 5 -15.11 -17.23 19.49
N VAL A 6 -15.37 -17.14 18.17
CA VAL A 6 -14.51 -16.42 17.22
C VAL A 6 -14.32 -14.96 17.63
N LEU A 7 -15.38 -14.29 18.11
CA LEU A 7 -15.29 -12.92 18.59
C LEU A 7 -14.48 -12.80 19.89
N VAL A 8 -14.58 -13.78 20.75
CA VAL A 8 -13.81 -13.82 22.01
C VAL A 8 -12.33 -14.10 21.73
N GLU A 9 -12.04 -14.98 20.78
CA GLU A 9 -10.67 -15.30 20.35
C GLU A 9 -9.98 -14.08 19.68
N ALA A 10 -10.73 -13.18 19.07
CA ALA A 10 -10.19 -11.96 18.49
C ALA A 10 -9.80 -10.87 19.53
N LEU A 11 -10.33 -10.94 20.78
CA LEU A 11 -10.12 -9.90 21.80
C LEU A 11 -8.65 -9.55 22.10
N PRO A 12 -7.70 -10.49 22.21
CA PRO A 12 -6.29 -10.18 22.45
C PRO A 12 -5.73 -9.29 21.31
N TYR A 13 -6.07 -9.62 20.07
CA TYR A 13 -5.61 -8.89 18.87
C TYR A 13 -6.25 -7.51 18.78
N VAL A 14 -7.55 -7.40 19.07
CA VAL A 14 -8.22 -6.08 19.15
C VAL A 14 -7.49 -5.19 20.15
N LYS A 15 -7.17 -5.70 21.36
CA LYS A 15 -6.41 -4.95 22.36
C LYS A 15 -5.02 -4.56 21.88
N GLU A 16 -4.37 -5.45 21.13
CA GLU A 16 -3.03 -5.21 20.58
C GLU A 16 -3.01 -4.09 19.56
N TYR A 17 -4.04 -4.02 18.69
CA TYR A 17 -4.10 -3.04 17.60
C TYR A 17 -4.91 -1.77 17.92
N THR A 18 -5.69 -1.73 18.99
CA THR A 18 -6.42 -0.51 19.39
C THR A 18 -5.46 0.66 19.60
N ASN A 19 -5.73 1.80 18.99
CA ASN A 19 -4.89 3.00 18.94
C ASN A 19 -3.53 2.81 18.25
N GLN A 20 -3.33 1.70 17.55
CA GLN A 20 -2.14 1.50 16.72
C GLN A 20 -2.38 1.93 15.29
N ILE A 21 -1.32 2.37 14.61
CA ILE A 21 -1.37 2.76 13.21
C ILE A 21 -1.04 1.55 12.34
N VAL A 22 -1.91 1.27 11.38
CA VAL A 22 -1.71 0.25 10.34
C VAL A 22 -1.78 0.93 8.97
N VAL A 23 -0.70 0.81 8.20
CA VAL A 23 -0.66 1.30 6.82
C VAL A 23 -0.99 0.14 5.89
N VAL A 24 -1.99 0.33 5.05
CA VAL A 24 -2.41 -0.67 4.06
C VAL A 24 -2.16 -0.11 2.66
N LYS A 25 -1.21 -0.70 1.94
CA LYS A 25 -1.08 -0.43 0.51
C LYS A 25 -2.12 -1.24 -0.24
N TYR A 26 -2.96 -0.56 -0.98
CA TYR A 26 -4.05 -1.15 -1.75
C TYR A 26 -3.84 -0.96 -3.25
N GLY A 27 -3.90 -2.03 -4.03
CA GLY A 27 -3.65 -1.98 -5.47
C GLY A 27 -3.83 -3.34 -6.15
N GLY A 28 -3.53 -3.39 -7.45
CA GLY A 28 -3.65 -4.60 -8.25
C GLY A 28 -5.09 -4.99 -8.55
N ASN A 29 -5.31 -6.28 -8.83
CA ASN A 29 -6.62 -6.81 -9.20
C ASN A 29 -7.69 -6.67 -8.11
N ALA A 30 -7.28 -6.58 -6.84
CA ALA A 30 -8.19 -6.31 -5.73
C ALA A 30 -8.94 -4.97 -5.85
N MET A 31 -8.41 -4.01 -6.63
CA MET A 31 -9.08 -2.73 -6.92
C MET A 31 -10.09 -2.82 -8.06
N ILE A 32 -9.95 -3.80 -8.95
CA ILE A 32 -10.79 -3.95 -10.15
C ILE A 32 -12.05 -4.75 -9.83
N ASP A 33 -11.91 -5.80 -9.03
CA ASP A 33 -13.03 -6.66 -8.63
C ASP A 33 -13.88 -5.96 -7.56
N GLU A 34 -15.16 -5.71 -7.86
CA GLU A 34 -16.06 -4.98 -6.97
C GLU A 34 -16.36 -5.72 -5.65
N GLN A 35 -16.34 -7.06 -5.64
CA GLN A 35 -16.58 -7.86 -4.43
C GLN A 35 -15.36 -7.79 -3.50
N LEU A 36 -14.15 -7.92 -4.06
CA LEU A 36 -12.90 -7.78 -3.31
C LEU A 36 -12.74 -6.36 -2.77
N LYS A 37 -13.06 -5.36 -3.58
CA LYS A 37 -13.07 -3.96 -3.17
C LYS A 37 -14.01 -3.75 -1.98
N ALA A 38 -15.25 -4.23 -2.08
CA ALA A 38 -16.23 -4.13 -1.00
C ALA A 38 -15.76 -4.84 0.28
N ALA A 39 -15.06 -5.97 0.16
CA ALA A 39 -14.49 -6.69 1.31
C ALA A 39 -13.40 -5.85 1.99
N VAL A 40 -12.42 -5.33 1.26
CA VAL A 40 -11.36 -4.48 1.83
C VAL A 40 -11.93 -3.25 2.52
N ILE A 41 -12.93 -2.59 1.92
CA ILE A 41 -13.60 -1.43 2.52
C ILE A 41 -14.30 -1.80 3.84
N LYS A 42 -14.99 -2.95 3.88
CA LYS A 42 -15.62 -3.44 5.11
C LYS A 42 -14.58 -3.76 6.19
N ASP A 43 -13.47 -4.38 5.81
CA ASP A 43 -12.37 -4.70 6.73
C ASP A 43 -11.79 -3.42 7.35
N VAL A 44 -11.47 -2.43 6.52
CA VAL A 44 -10.95 -1.13 6.97
C VAL A 44 -11.96 -0.41 7.88
N THR A 45 -13.23 -0.42 7.50
CA THR A 45 -14.30 0.17 8.32
C THR A 45 -14.40 -0.51 9.67
N LEU A 46 -14.38 -1.85 9.72
CA LEU A 46 -14.44 -2.61 10.97
C LEU A 46 -13.21 -2.32 11.85
N LEU A 47 -12.01 -2.34 11.28
CA LEU A 47 -10.77 -2.03 12.00
C LEU A 47 -10.82 -0.63 12.61
N ASN A 48 -11.30 0.38 11.85
CA ASN A 48 -11.47 1.74 12.37
C ASN A 48 -12.49 1.80 13.52
N LEU A 49 -13.61 1.07 13.44
CA LEU A 49 -14.59 0.97 14.51
C LEU A 49 -14.02 0.29 15.78
N LEU A 50 -13.06 -0.62 15.62
CA LEU A 50 -12.32 -1.25 16.73
C LEU A 50 -11.20 -0.36 17.30
N GLY A 51 -11.06 0.86 16.80
CA GLY A 51 -10.08 1.84 17.27
C GLY A 51 -8.68 1.68 16.65
N VAL A 52 -8.55 0.93 15.54
CA VAL A 52 -7.30 0.86 14.78
C VAL A 52 -7.21 2.06 13.85
N HIS A 53 -6.10 2.78 13.86
CA HIS A 53 -5.84 3.88 12.93
C HIS A 53 -5.34 3.35 11.59
N VAL A 54 -6.28 3.11 10.66
CA VAL A 54 -5.94 2.59 9.33
C VAL A 54 -5.76 3.73 8.35
N VAL A 55 -4.67 3.74 7.59
CA VAL A 55 -4.49 4.58 6.39
C VAL A 55 -4.34 3.71 5.15
N LEU A 56 -5.15 3.99 4.14
CA LEU A 56 -5.05 3.35 2.83
C LEU A 56 -4.12 4.17 1.93
N VAL A 57 -3.07 3.54 1.40
CA VAL A 57 -2.23 4.11 0.33
C VAL A 57 -2.54 3.35 -0.95
N HIS A 58 -2.95 4.05 -2.00
CA HIS A 58 -3.36 3.37 -3.23
C HIS A 58 -2.54 3.81 -4.45
N GLY A 59 -2.43 2.89 -5.40
CA GLY A 59 -2.04 3.14 -6.78
C GLY A 59 -3.28 3.23 -7.70
N GLY A 60 -3.13 2.83 -8.95
CA GLY A 60 -4.20 2.86 -9.96
C GLY A 60 -3.63 2.62 -11.36
N GLY A 61 -2.66 1.68 -11.45
CA GLY A 61 -2.02 1.36 -12.74
C GLY A 61 -3.00 0.99 -13.85
N PRO A 62 -3.97 0.11 -13.60
CA PRO A 62 -5.00 -0.24 -14.58
C PRO A 62 -5.84 0.95 -15.04
N GLU A 63 -6.27 1.80 -14.12
CA GLU A 63 -7.09 2.99 -14.42
C GLU A 63 -6.28 4.05 -15.19
N ILE A 64 -4.98 4.16 -14.91
CA ILE A 64 -4.08 5.01 -15.70
C ILE A 64 -3.96 4.46 -17.11
N ASN A 65 -3.76 3.13 -17.29
CA ASN A 65 -3.68 2.51 -18.61
C ASN A 65 -4.97 2.76 -19.41
N GLU A 66 -6.13 2.53 -18.80
CA GLU A 66 -7.44 2.80 -19.42
C GLU A 66 -7.57 4.24 -19.91
N MET A 67 -7.08 5.22 -19.13
CA MET A 67 -7.17 6.62 -19.51
C MET A 67 -6.16 6.97 -20.60
N LEU A 68 -4.93 6.43 -20.56
CA LEU A 68 -3.94 6.59 -21.61
C LEU A 68 -4.45 6.05 -22.96
N GLU A 69 -5.07 4.86 -22.96
CA GLU A 69 -5.69 4.29 -24.16
C GLU A 69 -6.80 5.20 -24.70
N LYS A 70 -7.68 5.73 -23.85
CA LYS A 70 -8.74 6.66 -24.26
C LYS A 70 -8.21 7.97 -24.86
N THR A 71 -7.00 8.37 -24.49
CA THR A 71 -6.32 9.55 -25.05
C THR A 71 -5.35 9.21 -26.18
N ASN A 72 -5.36 7.95 -26.67
CA ASN A 72 -4.47 7.41 -27.71
C ASN A 72 -2.97 7.56 -27.36
N LYS A 73 -2.65 7.46 -26.06
CA LYS A 73 -1.28 7.52 -25.57
C LYS A 73 -0.79 6.15 -25.13
N GLU A 74 0.39 5.75 -25.61
CA GLU A 74 1.01 4.49 -25.28
C GLU A 74 1.61 4.50 -23.86
N SER A 75 1.34 3.47 -23.08
CA SER A 75 1.96 3.26 -21.75
C SER A 75 3.31 2.58 -21.90
N LYS A 76 4.39 3.23 -21.42
CA LYS A 76 5.77 2.70 -21.45
C LYS A 76 6.30 2.46 -20.05
N PHE A 77 7.14 1.43 -19.92
CA PHE A 77 7.73 1.05 -18.64
C PHE A 77 9.23 0.82 -18.77
N LEU A 78 9.97 1.20 -17.74
CA LEU A 78 11.38 0.91 -17.55
C LEU A 78 11.57 0.29 -16.16
N ASN A 79 12.12 -0.91 -16.09
CA ASN A 79 12.34 -1.66 -14.84
C ASN A 79 11.08 -1.77 -13.93
N GLY A 80 9.90 -1.89 -14.56
CA GLY A 80 8.63 -1.99 -13.85
C GLY A 80 8.03 -0.66 -13.37
N LEU A 81 8.70 0.47 -13.61
CA LEU A 81 8.20 1.82 -13.35
C LEU A 81 7.68 2.44 -14.65
N ARG A 82 6.56 3.17 -14.57
CA ARG A 82 5.97 3.84 -15.73
C ARG A 82 6.81 5.05 -16.09
N ILE A 83 7.31 5.11 -17.35
CA ILE A 83 7.85 6.35 -17.90
C ILE A 83 6.73 7.38 -17.93
N THR A 84 6.92 8.49 -17.24
CA THR A 84 5.85 9.46 -16.96
C THR A 84 6.30 10.83 -17.49
N ASP A 85 6.07 11.11 -18.79
CA ASP A 85 6.26 12.44 -19.35
C ASP A 85 5.20 13.43 -18.81
N ASP A 86 5.29 14.71 -19.15
CA ASP A 86 4.42 15.75 -18.58
C ASP A 86 2.93 15.46 -18.83
N GLU A 87 2.58 15.09 -20.05
CA GLU A 87 1.20 14.75 -20.41
C GLU A 87 0.71 13.48 -19.69
N THR A 88 1.58 12.48 -19.54
CA THR A 88 1.29 11.29 -18.73
C THR A 88 1.13 11.66 -17.27
N MET A 89 1.92 12.62 -16.75
CA MET A 89 1.81 13.05 -15.36
C MET A 89 0.47 13.73 -15.07
N ASP A 90 -0.03 14.54 -15.98
CA ASP A 90 -1.36 15.14 -15.88
C ASP A 90 -2.45 14.07 -15.78
N ILE A 91 -2.37 13.03 -16.63
CA ILE A 91 -3.29 11.89 -16.59
C ILE A 91 -3.15 11.12 -15.29
N VAL A 92 -1.95 10.83 -14.83
CA VAL A 92 -1.68 10.15 -13.56
C VAL A 92 -2.31 10.92 -12.41
N GLN A 93 -2.11 12.22 -12.33
CA GLN A 93 -2.67 13.06 -11.28
C GLN A 93 -4.20 13.08 -11.31
N MET A 94 -4.81 13.30 -12.49
CA MET A 94 -6.27 13.27 -12.65
C MET A 94 -6.86 11.91 -12.22
N VAL A 95 -6.24 10.81 -12.64
CA VAL A 95 -6.73 9.46 -12.35
C VAL A 95 -6.54 9.11 -10.88
N LEU A 96 -5.34 9.28 -10.34
CA LEU A 96 -5.05 8.87 -8.97
C LEU A 96 -5.76 9.76 -7.95
N CYS A 97 -5.62 11.11 -8.06
CA CYS A 97 -6.17 12.02 -7.06
C CYS A 97 -7.68 12.27 -7.24
N GLY A 98 -8.16 12.20 -8.47
CA GLY A 98 -9.58 12.41 -8.78
C GLY A 98 -10.39 11.13 -8.82
N LYS A 99 -10.18 10.26 -9.84
CA LYS A 99 -11.03 9.10 -10.10
C LYS A 99 -10.87 8.02 -9.01
N VAL A 100 -9.66 7.50 -8.84
CA VAL A 100 -9.42 6.34 -7.95
C VAL A 100 -9.61 6.72 -6.49
N ASN A 101 -8.96 7.79 -6.04
CA ASN A 101 -9.05 8.27 -4.67
C ASN A 101 -10.50 8.53 -4.25
N LYS A 102 -11.25 9.31 -5.04
CA LYS A 102 -12.63 9.67 -4.69
C LYS A 102 -13.61 8.50 -4.79
N ASN A 103 -13.35 7.52 -5.66
CA ASN A 103 -14.12 6.28 -5.68
C ASN A 103 -13.94 5.47 -4.38
N LEU A 104 -12.71 5.36 -3.86
CA LEU A 104 -12.46 4.69 -2.58
C LEU A 104 -13.08 5.45 -1.40
N VAL A 105 -12.91 6.76 -1.37
CA VAL A 105 -13.52 7.62 -0.33
C VAL A 105 -15.03 7.49 -0.30
N ASN A 106 -15.68 7.44 -1.46
CA ASN A 106 -17.14 7.31 -1.56
C ASN A 106 -17.69 5.99 -0.99
N LEU A 107 -16.85 4.98 -0.83
CA LEU A 107 -17.22 3.69 -0.24
C LEU A 107 -17.02 3.64 1.28
N LEU A 108 -16.38 4.63 1.87
CA LEU A 108 -16.06 4.72 3.30
C LEU A 108 -16.94 5.77 3.99
N ASP A 109 -17.60 5.41 5.09
CA ASP A 109 -18.47 6.35 5.84
C ASP A 109 -17.69 7.57 6.37
N LYS A 110 -16.41 7.39 6.72
CA LYS A 110 -15.53 8.43 7.24
C LYS A 110 -14.24 8.56 6.45
N GLY A 111 -14.30 8.27 5.14
CA GLY A 111 -13.13 8.40 4.27
C GLY A 111 -12.78 9.86 4.01
N ILE A 112 -11.49 10.20 4.06
CA ILE A 112 -10.95 11.47 3.57
C ILE A 112 -9.87 11.21 2.54
N GLY A 113 -10.03 11.79 1.34
CA GLY A 113 -9.09 11.60 0.25
C GLY A 113 -8.01 12.66 0.25
N LEU A 114 -6.78 12.21 0.28
CA LEU A 114 -5.55 12.98 0.24
C LEU A 114 -4.64 12.48 -0.89
N SER A 115 -3.71 13.33 -1.27
CA SER A 115 -2.55 12.98 -2.09
C SER A 115 -1.27 13.36 -1.34
N GLY A 116 -0.12 12.94 -1.80
CA GLY A 116 1.14 13.37 -1.20
C GLY A 116 1.41 14.87 -1.32
N VAL A 117 0.63 15.60 -2.14
CA VAL A 117 0.72 17.07 -2.28
C VAL A 117 0.07 17.77 -1.09
N ASP A 118 -1.03 17.19 -0.54
CA ASP A 118 -1.81 17.81 0.52
C ASP A 118 -0.98 17.93 1.80
N GLY A 119 -0.90 19.11 2.36
CA GLY A 119 -0.05 19.41 3.52
C GLY A 119 1.43 19.13 3.29
N SER A 120 1.89 19.04 2.02
CA SER A 120 3.23 18.56 1.65
C SER A 120 3.55 17.20 2.29
N LEU A 121 2.56 16.30 2.31
CA LEU A 121 2.68 14.97 2.92
C LEU A 121 3.88 14.19 2.35
N PHE A 122 4.06 14.21 1.01
CA PHE A 122 5.22 13.66 0.33
C PHE A 122 5.95 14.76 -0.44
N GLU A 123 7.19 15.02 -0.08
CA GLU A 123 8.12 15.86 -0.83
C GLU A 123 9.10 14.94 -1.58
N ALA A 124 9.22 15.11 -2.89
CA ALA A 124 9.99 14.21 -3.76
C ALA A 124 10.87 14.95 -4.73
N SER A 125 11.99 14.31 -5.10
CA SER A 125 12.88 14.70 -6.21
C SER A 125 12.80 13.69 -7.35
N CYS A 126 13.38 14.04 -8.51
CA CYS A 126 13.47 13.13 -9.65
C CYS A 126 14.19 11.84 -9.25
N LEU A 127 13.61 10.68 -9.57
CA LEU A 127 14.23 9.39 -9.32
C LEU A 127 15.30 9.06 -10.36
N ASP A 128 14.97 9.27 -11.63
CA ASP A 128 15.81 8.96 -12.77
C ASP A 128 15.34 9.82 -13.98
N SER A 129 16.27 10.45 -14.69
CA SER A 129 15.98 11.29 -15.87
C SER A 129 15.24 10.54 -16.97
N ASP A 130 15.49 9.24 -17.14
CA ASP A 130 14.85 8.41 -18.16
C ASP A 130 13.38 8.11 -17.83
N LEU A 131 13.00 8.28 -16.58
CA LEU A 131 11.62 8.12 -16.09
C LEU A 131 10.81 9.42 -16.07
N VAL A 132 11.46 10.57 -16.25
CA VAL A 132 10.95 11.94 -16.34
C VAL A 132 10.26 12.40 -15.05
N ASN A 133 8.94 12.17 -14.89
CA ASN A 133 8.17 12.58 -13.71
C ASN A 133 7.91 11.42 -12.73
N VAL A 134 8.85 10.50 -12.59
CA VAL A 134 8.84 9.52 -11.49
C VAL A 134 9.72 10.03 -10.38
N GLY A 135 9.18 10.04 -9.16
CA GLY A 135 9.86 10.63 -8.02
C GLY A 135 10.36 9.61 -7.00
N LYS A 136 11.35 10.05 -6.25
CA LYS A 136 11.83 9.44 -5.00
C LYS A 136 11.42 10.36 -3.85
N ILE A 137 10.76 9.81 -2.83
CA ILE A 137 10.38 10.56 -1.64
C ILE A 137 11.65 10.91 -0.86
N GLU A 138 11.83 12.20 -0.58
CA GLU A 138 12.93 12.74 0.20
C GLU A 138 12.47 13.07 1.64
N LYS A 139 11.18 13.42 1.79
CA LYS A 139 10.63 13.77 3.10
C LYS A 139 9.14 13.42 3.15
N VAL A 140 8.70 12.94 4.32
CA VAL A 140 7.28 12.73 4.66
C VAL A 140 6.91 13.64 5.81
N ASN A 141 5.81 14.38 5.68
CA ASN A 141 5.23 15.24 6.73
C ASN A 141 3.90 14.60 7.20
N PRO A 142 3.93 13.70 8.20
CA PRO A 142 2.76 12.89 8.53
C PRO A 142 1.65 13.65 9.29
N GLN A 143 1.84 14.92 9.63
CA GLN A 143 0.94 15.66 10.52
C GLN A 143 -0.51 15.67 10.03
N ILE A 144 -0.73 15.87 8.71
CA ILE A 144 -2.09 15.85 8.15
C ILE A 144 -2.80 14.50 8.35
N ILE A 145 -2.05 13.39 8.35
CA ILE A 145 -2.60 12.05 8.63
C ILE A 145 -2.96 11.92 10.11
N LEU A 146 -2.09 12.39 11.01
CA LEU A 146 -2.33 12.36 12.46
C LEU A 146 -3.55 13.20 12.83
N ASP A 147 -3.67 14.42 12.29
CA ASP A 147 -4.83 15.31 12.49
C ASP A 147 -6.13 14.64 11.96
N THR A 148 -6.02 13.88 10.89
CA THR A 148 -7.15 13.14 10.30
C THR A 148 -7.62 12.02 11.25
N PHE A 149 -6.70 11.27 11.87
CA PHE A 149 -7.01 10.25 12.86
C PHE A 149 -7.68 10.83 14.11
N GLU A 150 -7.20 11.98 14.61
CA GLU A 150 -7.80 12.67 15.77
C GLU A 150 -9.28 13.01 15.57
N LYS A 151 -9.70 13.25 14.33
CA LYS A 151 -11.11 13.51 13.96
C LYS A 151 -11.89 12.24 13.63
N GLY A 152 -11.26 11.06 13.73
CA GLY A 152 -11.87 9.76 13.47
C GLY A 152 -12.13 9.47 12.00
N TYR A 153 -11.44 10.15 11.10
CA TYR A 153 -11.50 9.87 9.66
C TYR A 153 -10.51 8.77 9.25
N ILE A 154 -10.78 8.15 8.11
CA ILE A 154 -9.93 7.15 7.48
C ILE A 154 -9.21 7.82 6.30
N PRO A 155 -7.88 8.10 6.39
CA PRO A 155 -7.13 8.68 5.30
C PRO A 155 -7.01 7.71 4.12
N VAL A 156 -7.27 8.18 2.91
CA VAL A 156 -7.06 7.48 1.64
C VAL A 156 -6.07 8.30 0.82
N VAL A 157 -4.86 7.82 0.66
CA VAL A 157 -3.72 8.58 0.12
C VAL A 157 -3.34 8.05 -1.26
N SER A 158 -3.35 8.93 -2.26
CA SER A 158 -2.82 8.63 -3.59
C SER A 158 -1.31 8.88 -3.66
N SER A 159 -0.61 8.08 -4.46
CA SER A 159 0.85 8.09 -4.59
C SER A 159 1.36 9.18 -5.57
N VAL A 160 0.87 10.40 -5.41
CA VAL A 160 1.34 11.60 -6.14
C VAL A 160 2.03 12.52 -5.14
N ALA A 161 3.27 12.91 -5.37
CA ALA A 161 4.08 13.73 -4.46
C ALA A 161 4.35 15.13 -5.01
N LYS A 162 4.57 16.09 -4.10
CA LYS A 162 5.03 17.43 -4.43
C LYS A 162 6.50 17.40 -4.84
N ALA A 163 6.83 17.99 -5.99
CA ALA A 163 8.21 18.15 -6.40
C ALA A 163 8.90 19.26 -5.57
N ILE A 164 10.17 19.01 -5.18
CA ILE A 164 11.01 19.99 -4.47
C ILE A 164 12.14 20.56 -5.33
N ASP A 165 12.44 19.92 -6.45
CA ASP A 165 13.51 20.27 -7.39
C ASP A 165 12.99 20.95 -8.66
N LYS A 166 11.67 21.03 -8.82
CA LYS A 166 10.98 21.73 -9.94
C LYS A 166 9.56 22.16 -9.53
N GLN A 167 8.86 22.86 -10.40
CA GLN A 167 7.41 23.04 -10.28
C GLN A 167 6.68 21.76 -10.70
N GLY A 168 5.58 21.43 -10.01
CA GLY A 168 4.70 20.31 -10.34
C GLY A 168 4.80 19.15 -9.36
N THR A 169 4.56 17.96 -9.86
CA THR A 169 4.37 16.74 -9.07
C THR A 169 5.15 15.57 -9.66
N TYR A 170 5.32 14.54 -8.85
CA TYR A 170 5.90 13.26 -9.23
C TYR A 170 4.94 12.12 -9.04
N ASN A 171 4.95 11.18 -9.97
CA ASN A 171 4.36 9.86 -9.83
C ASN A 171 5.25 8.99 -8.93
N ILE A 172 4.73 8.50 -7.82
CA ILE A 172 5.46 7.66 -6.87
C ILE A 172 4.95 6.22 -6.95
N ASN A 173 5.85 5.25 -6.89
CA ASN A 173 5.45 3.86 -6.71
C ASN A 173 4.66 3.71 -5.39
N ALA A 174 3.47 3.12 -5.44
CA ALA A 174 2.57 3.06 -4.28
C ALA A 174 3.10 2.16 -3.14
N ASP A 175 3.91 1.13 -3.43
CA ASP A 175 4.56 0.32 -2.38
C ASP A 175 5.61 1.17 -1.65
N LEU A 176 6.37 1.99 -2.39
CA LEU A 176 7.33 2.94 -1.82
C LEU A 176 6.61 4.01 -0.99
N ALA A 177 5.54 4.62 -1.53
CA ALA A 177 4.78 5.63 -0.80
C ALA A 177 4.21 5.09 0.52
N ALA A 178 3.68 3.87 0.51
CA ALA A 178 3.16 3.21 1.71
C ALA A 178 4.27 2.90 2.73
N SER A 179 5.43 2.46 2.26
CA SER A 179 6.58 2.18 3.11
C SER A 179 7.11 3.44 3.80
N GLU A 180 7.33 4.52 3.04
CA GLU A 180 7.79 5.80 3.59
C GLU A 180 6.78 6.40 4.57
N LEU A 181 5.49 6.29 4.27
CA LEU A 181 4.44 6.75 5.17
C LEU A 181 4.39 5.92 6.46
N ALA A 182 4.52 4.58 6.37
CA ALA A 182 4.53 3.70 7.53
C ALA A 182 5.70 4.02 8.47
N ILE A 183 6.88 4.30 7.92
CA ILE A 183 8.07 4.72 8.67
C ILE A 183 7.79 6.05 9.38
N ALA A 184 7.33 7.07 8.66
CA ALA A 184 7.10 8.40 9.21
C ALA A 184 6.00 8.44 10.29
N LEU A 185 5.01 7.53 10.20
CA LEU A 185 3.93 7.37 11.17
C LEU A 185 4.31 6.46 12.34
N HIS A 186 5.49 5.85 12.36
CA HIS A 186 5.87 4.79 13.31
C HIS A 186 4.79 3.72 13.39
N ALA A 187 4.33 3.27 12.21
CA ALA A 187 3.24 2.31 12.11
C ALA A 187 3.61 0.98 12.77
N LYS A 188 2.68 0.39 13.50
CA LYS A 188 2.85 -0.95 14.06
C LYS A 188 2.96 -1.99 12.94
N LYS A 189 2.20 -1.81 11.86
CA LYS A 189 2.20 -2.76 10.75
C LYS A 189 2.03 -2.07 9.40
N LEU A 190 2.78 -2.56 8.41
CA LEU A 190 2.56 -2.26 6.99
C LEU A 190 2.04 -3.51 6.30
N ILE A 191 0.92 -3.40 5.60
CA ILE A 191 0.33 -4.49 4.81
C ILE A 191 0.35 -4.12 3.34
N LEU A 192 1.01 -4.94 2.51
CA LEU A 192 1.03 -4.79 1.06
C LEU A 192 0.03 -5.80 0.46
N LEU A 193 -1.16 -5.32 0.07
CA LEU A 193 -2.11 -6.12 -0.71
C LEU A 193 -1.64 -6.18 -2.16
N THR A 194 -1.45 -7.39 -2.66
CA THR A 194 -0.89 -7.65 -3.99
C THR A 194 -1.66 -8.75 -4.71
N ASP A 195 -1.25 -9.08 -5.93
CA ASP A 195 -1.81 -10.17 -6.73
C ASP A 195 -1.06 -11.52 -6.55
N VAL A 196 -0.21 -11.60 -5.53
CA VAL A 196 0.53 -12.82 -5.19
C VAL A 196 0.29 -13.20 -3.74
N LYS A 197 0.29 -14.49 -3.44
CA LYS A 197 0.04 -15.01 -2.08
C LYS A 197 1.06 -14.55 -1.05
N GLY A 198 2.26 -14.20 -1.48
CA GLY A 198 3.41 -13.83 -0.66
C GLY A 198 4.71 -14.22 -1.34
N LEU A 199 5.78 -14.39 -0.58
CA LEU A 199 7.06 -14.88 -1.07
C LEU A 199 7.05 -16.40 -1.11
N MET A 200 7.20 -17.00 -2.30
CA MET A 200 7.26 -18.44 -2.52
C MET A 200 8.65 -18.83 -3.00
N LYS A 201 9.15 -20.00 -2.59
CA LYS A 201 10.43 -20.54 -3.12
C LYS A 201 10.29 -20.88 -4.60
N ASP A 202 9.16 -21.44 -5.00
CA ASP A 202 8.75 -21.63 -6.39
C ASP A 202 7.43 -20.88 -6.64
N PRO A 203 7.42 -19.84 -7.49
CA PRO A 203 6.20 -19.08 -7.78
C PRO A 203 5.05 -19.89 -8.39
N LYS A 204 5.32 -21.10 -8.87
CA LYS A 204 4.32 -22.01 -9.45
C LYS A 204 3.76 -23.02 -8.45
N ASP A 205 4.36 -23.13 -7.28
CA ASP A 205 3.96 -24.07 -6.22
C ASP A 205 3.60 -23.31 -4.94
N GLU A 206 2.30 -23.16 -4.71
CA GLU A 206 1.76 -22.46 -3.55
C GLU A 206 2.13 -23.10 -2.21
N SER A 207 2.46 -24.40 -2.18
CA SER A 207 2.91 -25.10 -0.98
C SER A 207 4.28 -24.64 -0.49
N THR A 208 5.00 -23.89 -1.35
CA THR A 208 6.33 -23.33 -1.03
C THR A 208 6.28 -21.93 -0.44
N LEU A 209 5.08 -21.45 -0.05
CA LEU A 209 4.89 -20.15 0.59
C LEU A 209 5.75 -20.05 1.85
N MET A 210 6.51 -18.98 1.97
CA MET A 210 7.28 -18.66 3.14
C MET A 210 6.45 -17.76 4.06
N GLU A 211 5.78 -18.34 5.04
CA GLU A 211 4.88 -17.60 5.94
C GLU A 211 5.60 -16.53 6.74
N ARG A 212 6.88 -16.75 7.08
CA ARG A 212 7.68 -15.81 7.86
C ARG A 212 9.12 -15.73 7.32
N VAL A 213 9.62 -14.52 7.14
CA VAL A 213 10.96 -14.24 6.63
C VAL A 213 11.61 -13.15 7.47
N LYS A 214 12.78 -13.43 8.05
CA LYS A 214 13.57 -12.41 8.74
C LYS A 214 14.31 -11.54 7.73
N VAL A 215 14.44 -10.24 8.04
CA VAL A 215 15.22 -9.29 7.21
C VAL A 215 16.64 -9.82 6.94
N SER A 216 17.26 -10.52 7.91
CA SER A 216 18.60 -11.11 7.75
C SER A 216 18.69 -12.23 6.70
N GLN A 217 17.58 -12.87 6.32
CA GLN A 217 17.53 -13.93 5.32
C GLN A 217 17.45 -13.38 3.88
N ILE A 218 17.01 -12.13 3.71
CA ILE A 218 16.76 -11.53 2.38
C ILE A 218 17.99 -11.58 1.45
N PRO A 219 19.24 -11.28 1.89
CA PRO A 219 20.40 -11.38 1.01
C PRO A 219 20.61 -12.79 0.44
N LEU A 220 20.36 -13.83 1.24
CA LEU A 220 20.48 -15.22 0.81
C LEU A 220 19.38 -15.55 -0.21
N LEU A 221 18.14 -15.19 0.05
CA LEU A 221 17.01 -15.43 -0.85
C LEU A 221 17.16 -14.71 -2.21
N LYS A 222 17.80 -13.53 -2.22
CA LYS A 222 18.18 -12.84 -3.47
C LYS A 222 19.26 -13.64 -4.22
N LYS A 223 20.30 -14.14 -3.52
CA LYS A 223 21.38 -14.96 -4.10
C LYS A 223 20.84 -16.26 -4.69
N GLU A 224 19.90 -16.89 -4.02
CA GLU A 224 19.23 -18.13 -4.45
C GLU A 224 18.18 -17.91 -5.55
N LYS A 225 18.01 -16.64 -6.01
CA LYS A 225 17.03 -16.24 -7.03
C LYS A 225 15.57 -16.57 -6.67
N ILE A 226 15.26 -16.66 -5.39
CA ILE A 226 13.88 -16.75 -4.89
C ILE A 226 13.19 -15.39 -5.01
N ILE A 227 13.92 -14.30 -4.69
CA ILE A 227 13.45 -12.93 -4.87
C ILE A 227 13.93 -12.43 -6.23
N THR A 228 13.00 -12.31 -7.19
CA THR A 228 13.30 -11.92 -8.58
C THR A 228 12.26 -10.93 -9.13
N GLY A 229 12.59 -10.26 -10.24
CA GLY A 229 11.66 -9.42 -10.98
C GLY A 229 10.96 -8.36 -10.12
N GLY A 230 9.65 -8.24 -10.26
CA GLY A 230 8.82 -7.28 -9.53
C GLY A 230 8.74 -7.50 -8.01
N MET A 231 9.19 -8.66 -7.49
CA MET A 231 9.29 -8.91 -6.07
C MET A 231 10.48 -8.16 -5.43
N ILE A 232 11.55 -7.88 -6.19
CA ILE A 232 12.75 -7.19 -5.68
C ILE A 232 12.39 -5.83 -5.05
N PRO A 233 11.80 -4.86 -5.79
CA PRO A 233 11.50 -3.56 -5.21
C PRO A 233 10.49 -3.65 -4.06
N LYS A 234 9.56 -4.59 -4.12
CA LYS A 234 8.57 -4.83 -3.05
C LYS A 234 9.24 -5.29 -1.75
N ILE A 235 10.14 -6.26 -1.82
CA ILE A 235 10.92 -6.73 -0.66
C ILE A 235 11.86 -5.63 -0.14
N GLU A 236 12.42 -4.80 -1.01
CA GLU A 236 13.27 -3.68 -0.59
C GLU A 236 12.48 -2.65 0.23
N CYS A 237 11.26 -2.32 -0.17
CA CYS A 237 10.35 -1.50 0.63
C CYS A 237 10.06 -2.13 2.00
N CYS A 238 9.78 -3.44 2.04
CA CYS A 238 9.53 -4.16 3.29
C CYS A 238 10.75 -4.12 4.22
N VAL A 239 11.93 -4.43 3.69
CA VAL A 239 13.20 -4.41 4.46
C VAL A 239 13.49 -3.02 5.00
N LYS A 240 13.30 -1.98 4.19
CA LYS A 240 13.48 -0.60 4.63
C LYS A 240 12.53 -0.28 5.78
N ALA A 241 11.25 -0.57 5.63
CA ALA A 241 10.25 -0.31 6.66
C ALA A 241 10.60 -0.99 8.00
N CYS A 242 10.95 -2.29 7.98
CA CYS A 242 11.36 -2.99 9.21
C CYS A 242 12.63 -2.39 9.84
N ARG A 243 13.63 -2.03 9.03
CA ARG A 243 14.88 -1.44 9.55
C ARG A 243 14.69 -0.04 10.15
N GLU A 244 13.70 0.69 9.68
CA GLU A 244 13.40 2.05 10.12
C GLU A 244 12.25 2.11 11.15
N GLY A 245 11.90 0.96 11.75
CA GLY A 245 11.10 0.90 12.98
C GLY A 245 9.65 0.48 12.82
N VAL A 246 9.19 0.08 11.63
CA VAL A 246 7.91 -0.62 11.48
C VAL A 246 8.07 -2.03 12.06
N GLU A 247 7.25 -2.42 13.06
CA GLU A 247 7.45 -3.68 13.77
C GLU A 247 7.38 -4.91 12.87
N SER A 248 6.46 -4.88 11.89
CA SER A 248 6.31 -5.97 10.92
C SER A 248 5.70 -5.49 9.61
N VAL A 249 6.08 -6.17 8.52
CA VAL A 249 5.51 -5.94 7.20
C VAL A 249 4.93 -7.23 6.66
N ASN A 250 3.71 -7.18 6.15
CA ASN A 250 3.05 -8.34 5.56
C ASN A 250 2.80 -8.14 4.07
N ILE A 251 3.17 -9.14 3.26
CA ILE A 251 2.81 -9.23 1.84
C ILE A 251 1.73 -10.29 1.71
N GLN A 252 0.55 -9.89 1.27
CA GLN A 252 -0.59 -10.82 1.18
C GLN A 252 -1.40 -10.63 -0.09
N ASP A 253 -2.13 -11.69 -0.44
CA ASP A 253 -3.00 -11.72 -1.60
C ASP A 253 -4.27 -10.90 -1.34
N GLY A 254 -4.40 -9.78 -2.04
CA GLY A 254 -5.60 -8.94 -1.98
C GLY A 254 -6.84 -9.57 -2.61
N ARG A 255 -6.72 -10.74 -3.25
CA ARG A 255 -7.84 -11.52 -3.79
C ARG A 255 -8.49 -12.45 -2.76
N VAL A 256 -7.89 -12.57 -1.58
CA VAL A 256 -8.49 -13.32 -0.45
C VAL A 256 -9.45 -12.41 0.30
N MET A 257 -10.73 -12.83 0.35
CA MET A 257 -11.77 -12.09 1.06
C MET A 257 -11.43 -11.95 2.55
N HIS A 258 -11.55 -10.72 3.07
CA HIS A 258 -11.32 -10.40 4.48
C HIS A 258 -9.90 -10.74 5.00
N SER A 259 -8.91 -10.75 4.11
CA SER A 259 -7.52 -11.07 4.45
C SER A 259 -6.92 -10.12 5.50
N LEU A 260 -7.34 -8.85 5.51
CA LEU A 260 -6.92 -7.88 6.53
C LEU A 260 -7.39 -8.26 7.94
N LEU A 261 -8.63 -8.74 8.07
CA LEU A 261 -9.17 -9.15 9.36
C LEU A 261 -8.50 -10.43 9.85
N VAL A 262 -8.29 -11.40 8.96
CA VAL A 262 -7.58 -12.65 9.31
C VAL A 262 -6.18 -12.34 9.81
N GLU A 263 -5.43 -11.48 9.12
CA GLU A 263 -4.07 -11.10 9.49
C GLU A 263 -3.99 -10.33 10.82
N LEU A 264 -4.94 -9.42 11.07
CA LEU A 264 -4.86 -8.52 12.23
C LEU A 264 -5.62 -9.03 13.45
N LEU A 265 -6.61 -9.91 13.28
CA LEU A 265 -7.52 -10.31 14.36
C LEU A 265 -7.50 -11.82 14.65
N SER A 266 -6.51 -12.55 14.11
CA SER A 266 -6.36 -13.98 14.39
C SER A 266 -4.89 -14.40 14.47
N ASN A 267 -4.66 -15.64 14.89
CA ASN A 267 -3.34 -16.28 14.86
C ASN A 267 -3.01 -16.92 13.50
N GLN A 268 -3.93 -16.85 12.55
CA GLN A 268 -3.75 -17.38 11.20
C GLN A 268 -3.11 -16.26 10.35
N GLY A 269 -1.81 -16.31 10.15
CA GLY A 269 -1.14 -15.39 9.24
C GLY A 269 -1.63 -15.56 7.80
N VAL A 270 -1.69 -14.46 7.04
CA VAL A 270 -2.01 -14.47 5.61
C VAL A 270 -0.79 -13.98 4.84
N GLY A 271 -0.28 -14.82 3.92
CA GLY A 271 0.85 -14.42 3.08
C GLY A 271 2.21 -14.56 3.74
N THR A 272 3.08 -13.57 3.58
CA THR A 272 4.46 -13.57 4.11
C THR A 272 4.66 -12.41 5.07
N LEU A 273 4.95 -12.71 6.32
CA LEU A 273 5.38 -11.77 7.34
C LEU A 273 6.90 -11.53 7.22
N ILE A 274 7.33 -10.28 7.15
CA ILE A 274 8.73 -9.84 7.17
C ILE A 274 8.98 -9.06 8.47
N GLU A 275 10.02 -9.47 9.21
CA GLU A 275 10.38 -8.92 10.52
C GLU A 275 11.89 -8.89 10.77
#